data_ca264a10cb789cd0686a612164eb40f1
#
_entry.id   ca264a10cb789cd0686a612164eb40f1
#
_cell.length_a   1.000
_cell.length_b   1.000
_cell.length_c   1.000
_cell.angle_alpha   90.00
_cell.angle_beta   90.00
_cell.angle_gamma   90.00
#
_symmetry.space_group_name_H-M   'P 1'
#
loop_
_entity.id
_entity.type
_entity.pdbx_description
1 polymer ?
#
loop_
_entity_poly.entity_id
_entity_poly.type
_entity_poly.pdbx_seq_one_letter_code
_entity_poly.pdbx_strand_id
1 'polypeptide(L)'
;MADEDGERTRRADVRDTYDRIATHFASTREYAWPEVEAFVGEHADHSTDGVGLDLGCGNCRHAELLADAGLESVLGVDVSRGLLETGRDRATDRGFDVALCQADAASLPLAADSVAVGVYVATLHHLPTRETRVASLDELARVLAPGGRTLVSAWSTAHDRFDETDGFDTTVEWTLPGGTTVDRFYHIYAPEEFERDLLESNLEIREWELSSGNCYATVAGSSE
;
A
#
# COMPACT_ATOMS: atom_id res chain seq x y z
N MET A 1 -7.45 6.32 -25.73
CA MET A 1 -8.86 6.74 -25.49
C MET A 1 -9.76 5.57 -25.07
N ALA A 2 -9.94 4.48 -25.84
CA ALA A 2 -10.75 3.32 -25.39
C ALA A 2 -10.09 2.54 -24.22
N ASP A 3 -8.78 2.52 -24.12
CA ASP A 3 -8.01 1.83 -23.09
C ASP A 3 -7.99 2.64 -21.76
N GLU A 4 -7.87 3.93 -21.84
CA GLU A 4 -7.90 4.84 -20.67
C GLU A 4 -9.28 4.86 -19.97
N ASP A 5 -10.37 4.76 -20.72
CA ASP A 5 -11.72 4.69 -20.16
C ASP A 5 -11.96 3.32 -19.47
N GLY A 6 -11.40 2.23 -20.04
CA GLY A 6 -11.44 0.91 -19.45
C GLY A 6 -10.64 0.82 -18.14
N GLU A 7 -9.48 1.45 -18.08
CA GLU A 7 -8.64 1.51 -16.89
C GLU A 7 -9.28 2.35 -15.78
N ARG A 8 -9.84 3.52 -16.09
CA ARG A 8 -10.58 4.34 -15.13
C ARG A 8 -11.75 3.58 -14.51
N THR A 9 -12.46 2.79 -15.32
CA THR A 9 -13.57 1.96 -14.85
C THR A 9 -13.07 0.92 -13.85
N ARG A 10 -11.99 0.18 -14.17
CA ARG A 10 -11.41 -0.84 -13.27
C ARG A 10 -10.93 -0.24 -11.93
N ARG A 11 -10.30 0.94 -11.94
CA ARG A 11 -9.89 1.64 -10.70
C ARG A 11 -11.09 2.08 -9.87
N ALA A 12 -12.15 2.55 -10.52
CA ALA A 12 -13.39 2.87 -9.85
C ALA A 12 -14.04 1.62 -9.23
N ASP A 13 -14.00 0.48 -9.92
CA ASP A 13 -14.53 -0.80 -9.43
C ASP A 13 -13.76 -1.27 -8.18
N VAL A 14 -12.43 -1.12 -8.14
CA VAL A 14 -11.62 -1.42 -6.95
C VAL A 14 -12.02 -0.53 -5.77
N ARG A 15 -12.13 0.78 -5.98
CA ARG A 15 -12.59 1.70 -4.93
C ARG A 15 -13.96 1.31 -4.40
N ASP A 16 -14.95 1.12 -5.29
CA ASP A 16 -16.34 0.82 -4.93
C ASP A 16 -16.44 -0.53 -4.20
N THR A 17 -15.59 -1.50 -4.57
CA THR A 17 -15.45 -2.78 -3.89
C THR A 17 -14.98 -2.58 -2.44
N TYR A 18 -13.89 -1.82 -2.22
CA TYR A 18 -13.36 -1.57 -0.87
C TYR A 18 -14.28 -0.68 -0.04
N ASP A 19 -14.97 0.28 -0.63
CA ASP A 19 -16.03 1.06 0.06
C ASP A 19 -17.14 0.14 0.57
N ARG A 20 -17.57 -0.83 -0.25
CA ARG A 20 -18.63 -1.78 0.12
C ARG A 20 -18.25 -2.71 1.26
N ILE A 21 -17.00 -3.15 1.33
CA ILE A 21 -16.54 -4.13 2.34
C ILE A 21 -15.87 -3.48 3.56
N ALA A 22 -15.67 -2.15 3.57
CA ALA A 22 -14.79 -1.41 4.47
C ALA A 22 -14.91 -1.84 5.94
N THR A 23 -16.11 -1.78 6.51
CA THR A 23 -16.34 -2.08 7.93
C THR A 23 -15.97 -3.53 8.29
N HIS A 24 -16.39 -4.50 7.46
CA HIS A 24 -16.06 -5.90 7.72
C HIS A 24 -14.58 -6.20 7.45
N PHE A 25 -14.00 -5.59 6.41
CA PHE A 25 -12.56 -5.70 6.13
C PHE A 25 -11.73 -5.16 7.29
N ALA A 26 -12.05 -3.97 7.80
CA ALA A 26 -11.36 -3.35 8.93
C ALA A 26 -11.40 -4.22 10.19
N SER A 27 -12.55 -4.85 10.49
CA SER A 27 -12.72 -5.71 11.66
C SER A 27 -11.84 -6.96 11.67
N THR A 28 -11.25 -7.34 10.53
CA THR A 28 -10.33 -8.49 10.40
C THR A 28 -8.86 -8.08 10.31
N ARG A 29 -8.55 -6.80 10.47
CA ARG A 29 -7.21 -6.21 10.29
C ARG A 29 -6.76 -5.48 11.56
N GLU A 30 -6.53 -6.25 12.62
CA GLU A 30 -6.20 -5.70 13.94
C GLU A 30 -4.73 -5.30 14.06
N TYR A 31 -3.81 -6.16 13.65
CA TYR A 31 -2.38 -6.00 13.87
C TYR A 31 -1.62 -5.77 12.57
N ALA A 32 -0.50 -5.02 12.65
CA ALA A 32 0.48 -4.95 11.58
C ALA A 32 1.13 -6.32 11.34
N TRP A 33 1.72 -6.50 10.17
CA TRP A 33 2.49 -7.70 9.89
C TRP A 33 3.91 -7.60 10.48
N PRO A 34 4.55 -8.73 10.85
CA PRO A 34 5.89 -8.71 11.45
C PRO A 34 6.93 -7.97 10.61
N GLU A 35 6.86 -8.08 9.27
CA GLU A 35 7.76 -7.41 8.34
C GLU A 35 7.60 -5.89 8.40
N VAL A 36 6.36 -5.41 8.59
CA VAL A 36 6.09 -3.96 8.76
C VAL A 36 6.59 -3.47 10.12
N GLU A 37 6.37 -4.25 11.18
CA GLU A 37 6.86 -3.93 12.53
C GLU A 37 8.40 -3.84 12.55
N ALA A 38 9.08 -4.80 11.90
CA ALA A 38 10.53 -4.80 11.78
C ALA A 38 11.05 -3.58 11.00
N PHE A 39 10.46 -3.30 9.84
CA PHE A 39 10.81 -2.15 9.00
C PHE A 39 10.63 -0.81 9.73
N VAL A 40 9.48 -0.60 10.36
CA VAL A 40 9.20 0.64 11.10
C VAL A 40 10.15 0.78 12.28
N GLY A 41 10.40 -0.31 13.04
CA GLY A 41 11.34 -0.31 14.16
C GLY A 41 12.79 0.00 13.78
N GLU A 42 13.18 -0.25 12.51
CA GLU A 42 14.53 0.05 11.99
C GLU A 42 14.64 1.47 11.43
N HIS A 43 13.58 1.99 10.81
CA HIS A 43 13.65 3.21 9.99
C HIS A 43 12.90 4.41 10.57
N ALA A 44 12.10 4.23 11.63
CA ALA A 44 11.32 5.30 12.26
C ALA A 44 11.66 5.43 13.75
N ASP A 45 11.94 6.67 14.19
CA ASP A 45 12.10 7.03 15.61
C ASP A 45 11.71 8.50 15.82
N HIS A 46 11.74 8.96 17.08
CA HIS A 46 11.44 10.35 17.46
C HIS A 46 12.41 11.39 16.86
N SER A 47 13.51 10.98 16.25
CA SER A 47 14.45 11.88 15.59
C SER A 47 14.25 11.95 14.07
N THR A 48 13.30 11.18 13.54
CA THR A 48 13.00 11.13 12.11
C THR A 48 12.20 12.37 11.70
N ASP A 49 12.85 13.30 11.03
CA ASP A 49 12.22 14.49 10.47
C ASP A 49 11.47 14.12 9.18
N GLY A 50 10.23 14.60 9.05
CA GLY A 50 9.42 14.42 7.85
C GLY A 50 8.12 13.66 8.10
N VAL A 51 7.44 13.33 7.02
CA VAL A 51 6.12 12.67 7.07
C VAL A 51 6.29 11.16 7.08
N GLY A 52 5.57 10.48 7.99
CA GLY A 52 5.29 9.05 7.88
C GLY A 52 4.11 8.81 6.95
N LEU A 53 4.26 8.00 5.91
CA LEU A 53 3.22 7.70 4.93
C LEU A 53 2.74 6.25 5.05
N ASP A 54 1.43 6.05 5.24
CA ASP A 54 0.74 4.77 5.03
C ASP A 54 -0.06 4.85 3.73
N LEU A 55 0.49 4.30 2.63
CA LEU A 55 -0.11 4.34 1.29
C LEU A 55 -0.95 3.08 1.05
N GLY A 56 -2.26 3.27 0.83
CA GLY A 56 -3.26 2.22 0.89
C GLY A 56 -3.55 1.85 2.35
N CYS A 57 -3.76 2.88 3.17
CA CYS A 57 -3.77 2.74 4.64
C CYS A 57 -4.92 1.89 5.19
N GLY A 58 -5.96 1.67 4.42
CA GLY A 58 -7.12 0.92 4.86
C GLY A 58 -7.69 1.45 6.18
N ASN A 59 -7.66 0.63 7.23
CA ASN A 59 -8.08 1.02 8.59
C ASN A 59 -6.95 1.64 9.44
N CYS A 60 -5.87 2.13 8.84
CA CYS A 60 -4.77 2.83 9.50
C CYS A 60 -3.97 2.01 10.54
N ARG A 61 -3.93 0.68 10.43
CA ARG A 61 -3.15 -0.15 11.37
C ARG A 61 -1.64 0.09 11.27
N HIS A 62 -1.14 0.43 10.07
CA HIS A 62 0.26 0.76 9.86
C HIS A 62 0.54 2.24 10.18
N ALA A 63 -0.42 3.14 9.93
CA ALA A 63 -0.35 4.53 10.37
C ALA A 63 -0.24 4.64 11.89
N GLU A 64 -0.99 3.80 12.66
CA GLU A 64 -0.86 3.68 14.11
C GLU A 64 0.58 3.31 14.51
N LEU A 65 1.17 2.33 13.85
CA LEU A 65 2.55 1.90 14.11
C LEU A 65 3.57 3.01 13.84
N LEU A 66 3.39 3.78 12.75
CA LEU A 66 4.24 4.95 12.46
C LEU A 66 4.10 6.05 13.52
N ALA A 67 2.89 6.29 14.01
CA ALA A 67 2.65 7.24 15.09
C ALA A 67 3.28 6.77 16.43
N ASP A 68 3.15 5.48 16.75
CA ASP A 68 3.72 4.88 17.95
C ASP A 68 5.27 4.89 17.91
N ALA A 69 5.87 4.83 16.73
CA ALA A 69 7.32 4.99 16.55
C ALA A 69 7.80 6.45 16.81
N GLY A 70 6.89 7.40 16.93
CA GLY A 70 7.16 8.78 17.33
C GLY A 70 7.33 9.77 16.18
N LEU A 71 6.88 9.43 14.98
CA LEU A 71 6.79 10.39 13.88
C LEU A 71 5.75 11.48 14.20
N GLU A 72 6.16 12.75 14.12
CA GLU A 72 5.29 13.90 14.47
C GLU A 72 4.13 14.10 13.48
N SER A 73 4.30 13.66 12.24
CA SER A 73 3.30 13.80 11.19
C SER A 73 3.11 12.47 10.48
N VAL A 74 1.93 11.88 10.60
CA VAL A 74 1.56 10.65 9.91
C VAL A 74 0.40 10.92 8.96
N LEU A 75 0.54 10.46 7.71
CA LEU A 75 -0.48 10.57 6.67
C LEU A 75 -0.92 9.19 6.21
N GLY A 76 -2.22 8.93 6.29
CA GLY A 76 -2.86 7.77 5.67
C GLY A 76 -3.51 8.17 4.35
N VAL A 77 -3.17 7.48 3.28
CA VAL A 77 -3.76 7.68 1.95
C VAL A 77 -4.46 6.41 1.50
N ASP A 78 -5.71 6.52 1.09
CA ASP A 78 -6.46 5.40 0.50
C ASP A 78 -7.43 5.91 -0.57
N VAL A 79 -7.74 5.09 -1.56
CA VAL A 79 -8.75 5.41 -2.57
C VAL A 79 -10.18 5.23 -2.03
N SER A 80 -10.36 4.35 -1.06
CA SER A 80 -11.66 4.05 -0.43
C SER A 80 -11.97 5.01 0.70
N ARG A 81 -13.05 5.77 0.52
CA ARG A 81 -13.57 6.63 1.58
C ARG A 81 -14.07 5.83 2.77
N GLY A 82 -14.71 4.68 2.52
CA GLY A 82 -15.22 3.81 3.58
C GLY A 82 -14.08 3.30 4.48
N LEU A 83 -12.92 2.92 3.91
CA LEU A 83 -11.77 2.53 4.69
C LEU A 83 -11.18 3.69 5.49
N LEU A 84 -11.06 4.89 4.89
CA LEU A 84 -10.61 6.09 5.62
C LEU A 84 -11.53 6.43 6.81
N GLU A 85 -12.84 6.21 6.69
CA GLU A 85 -13.77 6.39 7.81
C GLU A 85 -13.47 5.39 8.93
N THR A 86 -13.21 4.11 8.61
CA THR A 86 -12.78 3.12 9.62
C THR A 86 -11.41 3.45 10.24
N GLY A 87 -10.49 4.01 9.44
CA GLY A 87 -9.19 4.49 9.92
C GLY A 87 -9.31 5.64 10.91
N ARG A 88 -10.21 6.59 10.63
CA ARG A 88 -10.51 7.70 11.56
C ARG A 88 -11.08 7.21 12.88
N ASP A 89 -12.02 6.25 12.82
CA ASP A 89 -12.60 5.65 14.03
C ASP A 89 -11.52 4.95 14.85
N ARG A 90 -10.64 4.17 14.19
CA ARG A 90 -9.50 3.54 14.86
C ARG A 90 -8.57 4.56 15.52
N ALA A 91 -8.21 5.64 14.82
CA ALA A 91 -7.34 6.68 15.36
C ALA A 91 -7.95 7.33 16.61
N THR A 92 -9.25 7.60 16.56
CA THR A 92 -10.00 8.14 17.70
C THR A 92 -10.04 7.16 18.88
N ASP A 93 -10.36 5.89 18.63
CA ASP A 93 -10.52 4.87 19.67
C ASP A 93 -9.20 4.50 20.35
N ARG A 94 -8.09 4.58 19.61
CA ARG A 94 -6.75 4.21 20.08
C ARG A 94 -5.89 5.40 20.47
N GLY A 95 -6.32 6.62 20.16
CA GLY A 95 -5.69 7.85 20.62
C GLY A 95 -4.39 8.19 19.93
N PHE A 96 -4.27 7.93 18.63
CA PHE A 96 -3.14 8.39 17.81
C PHE A 96 -3.56 9.41 16.77
N ASP A 97 -2.62 10.27 16.35
CA ASP A 97 -2.86 11.31 15.36
C ASP A 97 -2.47 10.83 13.95
N VAL A 98 -3.39 10.98 13.01
CA VAL A 98 -3.16 10.71 11.58
C VAL A 98 -3.96 11.67 10.72
N ALA A 99 -3.34 12.29 9.73
CA ALA A 99 -4.04 13.00 8.67
C ALA A 99 -4.52 11.97 7.62
N LEU A 100 -5.75 12.10 7.13
CA LEU A 100 -6.33 11.18 6.16
C LEU A 100 -6.60 11.88 4.84
N CYS A 101 -6.18 11.28 3.73
CA CYS A 101 -6.35 11.80 2.39
C CYS A 101 -6.94 10.73 1.47
N GLN A 102 -8.06 11.06 0.80
CA GLN A 102 -8.58 10.20 -0.25
C GLN A 102 -7.88 10.54 -1.57
N ALA A 103 -7.01 9.62 -2.05
CA ALA A 103 -6.29 9.79 -3.30
C ALA A 103 -5.97 8.45 -3.98
N ASP A 104 -5.61 8.53 -5.27
CA ASP A 104 -5.10 7.42 -6.05
C ASP A 104 -3.59 7.31 -5.84
N ALA A 105 -3.08 6.10 -5.60
CA ALA A 105 -1.65 5.84 -5.38
C ALA A 105 -0.77 6.23 -6.59
N ALA A 106 -1.33 6.25 -7.80
CA ALA A 106 -0.63 6.70 -9.00
C ALA A 106 -0.68 8.24 -9.22
N SER A 107 -1.25 9.00 -8.26
CA SER A 107 -1.31 10.48 -8.33
C SER A 107 -1.50 11.05 -6.92
N LEU A 108 -0.39 11.20 -6.19
CA LEU A 108 -0.41 11.62 -4.80
C LEU A 108 -0.45 13.14 -4.66
N PRO A 109 -1.37 13.70 -3.86
CA PRO A 109 -1.44 15.15 -3.61
C PRO A 109 -0.41 15.58 -2.55
N LEU A 110 0.82 15.10 -2.68
CA LEU A 110 1.94 15.37 -1.78
C LEU A 110 3.05 16.12 -2.51
N ALA A 111 3.77 16.95 -1.78
CA ALA A 111 4.97 17.58 -2.30
C ALA A 111 6.05 16.53 -2.59
N ALA A 112 6.91 16.81 -3.53
CA ALA A 112 8.14 16.04 -3.70
C ALA A 112 9.00 16.14 -2.43
N ASP A 113 9.81 15.12 -2.17
CA ASP A 113 10.80 15.11 -1.10
C ASP A 113 10.23 15.35 0.31
N SER A 114 9.00 14.90 0.58
CA SER A 114 8.29 15.18 1.85
C SER A 114 8.14 13.97 2.78
N VAL A 115 8.32 12.76 2.28
CA VAL A 115 8.11 11.51 3.02
C VAL A 115 9.43 10.94 3.51
N ALA A 116 9.60 10.82 4.81
CA ALA A 116 10.80 10.23 5.43
C ALA A 116 10.71 8.70 5.53
N VAL A 117 9.56 8.19 6.00
CA VAL A 117 9.32 6.75 6.14
C VAL A 117 7.95 6.42 5.56
N GLY A 118 7.89 5.42 4.71
CA GLY A 118 6.65 4.99 4.06
C GLY A 118 6.36 3.50 4.25
N VAL A 119 5.08 3.16 4.25
CA VAL A 119 4.56 1.79 4.18
C VAL A 119 3.58 1.72 3.01
N TYR A 120 3.88 0.90 2.01
CA TYR A 120 3.05 0.66 0.82
C TYR A 120 2.82 -0.85 0.68
N VAL A 121 2.04 -1.41 1.60
CA VAL A 121 1.93 -2.85 1.84
C VAL A 121 0.56 -3.36 1.41
N ALA A 122 0.56 -4.46 0.64
CA ALA A 122 -0.65 -5.15 0.17
C ALA A 122 -1.64 -4.23 -0.57
N THR A 123 -1.12 -3.27 -1.35
CA THR A 123 -1.93 -2.29 -2.07
C THR A 123 -1.58 -2.22 -3.56
N LEU A 124 -0.29 -2.26 -3.92
CA LEU A 124 0.19 -2.19 -5.31
C LEU A 124 -0.53 -3.18 -6.24
N HIS A 125 -0.77 -4.38 -5.78
CA HIS A 125 -1.43 -5.46 -6.52
C HIS A 125 -2.92 -5.24 -6.77
N HIS A 126 -3.52 -4.17 -6.28
CA HIS A 126 -4.90 -3.78 -6.61
C HIS A 126 -4.97 -2.80 -7.77
N LEU A 127 -3.85 -2.28 -8.24
CA LEU A 127 -3.81 -1.42 -9.42
C LEU A 127 -3.89 -2.28 -10.69
N PRO A 128 -4.87 -1.99 -11.58
CA PRO A 128 -5.30 -2.98 -12.58
C PRO A 128 -4.37 -3.15 -13.78
N THR A 129 -3.50 -2.18 -14.07
CA THR A 129 -2.55 -2.29 -15.19
C THR A 129 -1.13 -2.12 -14.72
N ARG A 130 -0.18 -2.71 -15.45
CA ARG A 130 1.24 -2.58 -15.16
C ARG A 130 1.68 -1.11 -15.19
N GLU A 131 1.19 -0.34 -16.18
CA GLU A 131 1.47 1.09 -16.32
C GLU A 131 1.06 1.86 -15.06
N THR A 132 -0.13 1.57 -14.50
CA THR A 132 -0.59 2.20 -13.27
C THR A 132 0.24 1.76 -12.07
N ARG A 133 0.67 0.51 -12.01
CA ARG A 133 1.54 0.01 -10.93
C ARG A 133 2.89 0.72 -10.96
N VAL A 134 3.56 0.80 -12.12
CA VAL A 134 4.81 1.54 -12.27
C VAL A 134 4.63 3.03 -11.99
N ALA A 135 3.58 3.67 -12.50
CA ALA A 135 3.28 5.07 -12.21
C ALA A 135 3.09 5.34 -10.70
N SER A 136 2.50 4.40 -9.95
CA SER A 136 2.39 4.55 -8.49
C SER A 136 3.73 4.42 -7.77
N LEU A 137 4.64 3.60 -8.28
CA LEU A 137 6.01 3.50 -7.77
C LEU A 137 6.82 4.78 -8.09
N ASP A 138 6.61 5.39 -9.26
CA ASP A 138 7.20 6.68 -9.62
C ASP A 138 6.68 7.82 -8.75
N GLU A 139 5.38 7.83 -8.45
CA GLU A 139 4.80 8.79 -7.48
C GLU A 139 5.35 8.59 -6.07
N LEU A 140 5.55 7.33 -5.64
CA LEU A 140 6.22 7.04 -4.39
C LEU A 140 7.65 7.58 -4.38
N ALA A 141 8.43 7.34 -5.46
CA ALA A 141 9.79 7.88 -5.60
C ALA A 141 9.82 9.41 -5.52
N ARG A 142 8.87 10.07 -6.18
CA ARG A 142 8.75 11.53 -6.20
C ARG A 142 8.54 12.13 -4.82
N VAL A 143 7.73 11.49 -3.98
CA VAL A 143 7.40 12.03 -2.64
C VAL A 143 8.41 11.67 -1.57
N LEU A 144 9.26 10.65 -1.80
CA LEU A 144 10.29 10.26 -0.85
C LEU A 144 11.36 11.33 -0.71
N ALA A 145 11.61 11.75 0.51
CA ALA A 145 12.70 12.68 0.85
C ALA A 145 14.08 12.03 0.59
N PRO A 146 15.12 12.82 0.36
CA PRO A 146 16.50 12.31 0.32
C PRO A 146 16.82 11.51 1.60
N GLY A 147 17.18 10.24 1.43
CA GLY A 147 17.40 9.33 2.56
C GLY A 147 16.15 8.63 3.08
N GLY A 148 14.96 9.02 2.63
CA GLY A 148 13.71 8.37 2.97
C GLY A 148 13.65 6.90 2.54
N ARG A 149 12.86 6.11 3.25
CA ARG A 149 12.69 4.67 3.00
C ARG A 149 11.22 4.29 3.00
N THR A 150 10.86 3.33 2.13
CA THR A 150 9.52 2.76 2.11
C THR A 150 9.59 1.25 2.00
N LEU A 151 8.77 0.55 2.77
CA LEU A 151 8.51 -0.86 2.58
C LEU A 151 7.36 -1.03 1.56
N VAL A 152 7.65 -1.65 0.43
CA VAL A 152 6.66 -1.99 -0.60
C VAL A 152 6.40 -3.48 -0.56
N SER A 153 5.13 -3.92 -0.60
CA SER A 153 4.84 -5.34 -0.75
C SER A 153 3.66 -5.63 -1.67
N ALA A 154 3.73 -6.81 -2.27
CA ALA A 154 2.65 -7.36 -3.09
C ALA A 154 2.54 -8.88 -2.91
N TRP A 155 1.33 -9.41 -3.08
CA TRP A 155 1.10 -10.85 -3.07
C TRP A 155 1.74 -11.51 -4.29
N SER A 156 2.33 -12.69 -4.09
CA SER A 156 3.18 -13.32 -5.09
C SER A 156 2.75 -14.74 -5.43
N THR A 157 3.13 -15.18 -6.64
CA THR A 157 3.04 -16.57 -7.08
C THR A 157 3.89 -17.53 -6.23
N ALA A 158 4.82 -17.00 -5.42
CA ALA A 158 5.57 -17.78 -4.44
C ALA A 158 4.71 -18.27 -3.25
N HIS A 159 3.47 -17.79 -3.13
CA HIS A 159 2.51 -18.30 -2.14
C HIS A 159 2.00 -19.69 -2.58
N ASP A 160 1.98 -20.65 -1.66
CA ASP A 160 1.58 -22.06 -1.87
C ASP A 160 0.13 -22.26 -2.33
N ARG A 161 -0.66 -21.20 -2.38
CA ARG A 161 -2.02 -21.18 -2.94
C ARG A 161 -2.04 -21.22 -4.47
N PHE A 162 -0.95 -20.81 -5.12
CA PHE A 162 -0.88 -20.63 -6.58
C PHE A 162 0.04 -21.69 -7.19
N ASP A 163 -0.39 -22.24 -8.31
CA ASP A 163 0.39 -23.15 -9.13
C ASP A 163 1.10 -22.42 -10.29
N GLU A 164 0.70 -21.17 -10.56
CA GLU A 164 1.26 -20.31 -11.59
C GLU A 164 2.65 -19.80 -11.18
N THR A 165 3.56 -19.72 -12.15
CA THR A 165 4.91 -19.17 -11.98
C THR A 165 5.04 -17.74 -12.52
N ASP A 166 4.27 -17.41 -13.55
CA ASP A 166 4.20 -16.08 -14.13
C ASP A 166 3.13 -15.23 -13.42
N GLY A 167 3.31 -13.92 -13.40
CA GLY A 167 2.33 -13.00 -12.83
C GLY A 167 1.01 -13.03 -13.60
N PHE A 168 -0.11 -12.92 -12.89
CA PHE A 168 -1.43 -13.00 -13.49
C PHE A 168 -2.48 -12.18 -12.73
N ASP A 169 -3.53 -11.76 -13.46
CA ASP A 169 -4.68 -11.10 -12.89
C ASP A 169 -5.73 -12.11 -12.43
N THR A 170 -6.31 -11.86 -11.26
CA THR A 170 -7.37 -12.71 -10.70
C THR A 170 -8.35 -11.92 -9.86
N THR A 171 -9.43 -12.57 -9.45
CA THR A 171 -10.34 -12.06 -8.43
C THR A 171 -10.33 -12.96 -7.21
N VAL A 172 -10.38 -12.33 -6.05
CA VAL A 172 -10.44 -13.02 -4.74
C VAL A 172 -11.73 -12.64 -4.05
N GLU A 173 -12.59 -13.63 -3.82
CA GLU A 173 -13.85 -13.42 -3.14
C GLU A 173 -13.65 -12.95 -1.69
N TRP A 174 -14.49 -12.01 -1.28
CA TRP A 174 -14.66 -11.58 0.10
C TRP A 174 -16.07 -11.86 0.56
N THR A 175 -16.23 -12.69 1.57
CA THR A 175 -17.55 -13.02 2.10
C THR A 175 -17.92 -12.08 3.23
N LEU A 176 -18.99 -11.32 3.03
CA LEU A 176 -19.57 -10.43 4.03
C LEU A 176 -20.39 -11.22 5.07
N PRO A 177 -20.63 -10.67 6.27
CA PRO A 177 -21.62 -11.18 7.19
C PRO A 177 -22.97 -11.33 6.48
N GLY A 178 -23.57 -12.52 6.56
CA GLY A 178 -24.80 -12.85 5.82
C GLY A 178 -24.58 -13.62 4.52
N GLY A 179 -23.33 -13.93 4.15
CA GLY A 179 -23.00 -14.87 3.07
C GLY A 179 -22.92 -14.25 1.66
N THR A 180 -23.12 -12.94 1.54
CA THR A 180 -22.91 -12.25 0.25
C THR A 180 -21.42 -12.17 -0.06
N THR A 181 -21.00 -12.57 -1.28
CA THR A 181 -19.62 -12.43 -1.75
C THR A 181 -19.44 -11.16 -2.57
N VAL A 182 -18.23 -10.62 -2.51
CA VAL A 182 -17.76 -9.46 -3.29
C VAL A 182 -16.40 -9.81 -3.85
N ASP A 183 -16.24 -9.70 -5.17
CA ASP A 183 -14.98 -9.96 -5.85
C ASP A 183 -14.02 -8.78 -5.71
N ARG A 184 -12.78 -9.05 -5.33
CA ARG A 184 -11.69 -8.09 -5.26
C ARG A 184 -10.67 -8.40 -6.33
N PHE A 185 -10.33 -7.42 -7.15
CA PHE A 185 -9.26 -7.54 -8.15
C PHE A 185 -7.90 -7.66 -7.49
N TYR A 186 -7.06 -8.55 -8.02
CA TYR A 186 -5.65 -8.74 -7.67
C TYR A 186 -4.82 -9.02 -8.91
N HIS A 187 -3.67 -8.40 -8.97
CA HIS A 187 -2.56 -8.87 -9.77
C HIS A 187 -1.60 -9.65 -8.87
N ILE A 188 -1.44 -10.94 -9.11
CA ILE A 188 -0.50 -11.78 -8.36
C ILE A 188 0.85 -11.69 -9.06
N TYR A 189 1.85 -11.16 -8.37
CA TYR A 189 3.17 -10.93 -8.95
C TYR A 189 4.02 -12.20 -9.01
N ALA A 190 4.65 -12.47 -10.17
CA ALA A 190 5.87 -13.26 -10.13
C ALA A 190 6.97 -12.46 -9.40
N PRO A 191 7.86 -13.11 -8.60
CA PRO A 191 8.93 -12.39 -7.90
C PRO A 191 9.79 -11.53 -8.82
N GLU A 192 10.16 -12.04 -10.00
CA GLU A 192 10.98 -11.34 -10.99
C GLU A 192 10.21 -10.21 -11.69
N GLU A 193 8.88 -10.28 -11.75
CA GLU A 193 8.05 -9.19 -12.25
C GLU A 193 8.00 -8.03 -11.26
N PHE A 194 7.82 -8.33 -9.96
CA PHE A 194 7.82 -7.32 -8.91
C PHE A 194 9.16 -6.56 -8.86
N GLU A 195 10.29 -7.29 -8.90
CA GLU A 195 11.62 -6.69 -8.96
C GLU A 195 11.79 -5.82 -10.22
N ARG A 196 11.32 -6.29 -11.38
CA ARG A 196 11.40 -5.55 -12.65
C ARG A 196 10.60 -4.24 -12.60
N ASP A 197 9.39 -4.26 -12.04
CA ASP A 197 8.56 -3.05 -11.91
C ASP A 197 9.21 -2.02 -10.99
N LEU A 198 9.85 -2.45 -9.90
CA LEU A 198 10.66 -1.58 -9.04
C LEU A 198 11.88 -1.01 -9.76
N LEU A 199 12.62 -1.82 -10.52
CA LEU A 199 13.81 -1.38 -11.28
C LEU A 199 13.46 -0.45 -12.46
N GLU A 200 12.27 -0.58 -13.05
CA GLU A 200 11.79 0.32 -14.10
C GLU A 200 11.25 1.65 -13.57
N SER A 201 10.91 1.71 -12.28
CA SER A 201 10.50 2.95 -11.61
C SER A 201 11.72 3.79 -11.20
N ASN A 202 11.43 5.00 -10.70
CA ASN A 202 12.45 5.89 -10.15
C ASN A 202 12.87 5.55 -8.71
N LEU A 203 12.69 4.31 -8.28
CA LEU A 203 13.08 3.81 -6.96
C LEU A 203 14.39 3.04 -7.01
N GLU A 204 15.16 3.09 -5.93
CA GLU A 204 16.30 2.23 -5.69
C GLU A 204 15.92 1.13 -4.70
N ILE A 205 16.11 -0.15 -5.07
CA ILE A 205 15.94 -1.27 -4.16
C ILE A 205 17.13 -1.31 -3.20
N ARG A 206 16.84 -1.31 -1.88
CA ARG A 206 17.84 -1.44 -0.82
C ARG A 206 17.90 -2.85 -0.29
N GLU A 207 16.74 -3.44 -0.07
CA GLU A 207 16.57 -4.81 0.38
C GLU A 207 15.39 -5.45 -0.36
N TRP A 208 15.44 -6.74 -0.53
CA TRP A 208 14.38 -7.51 -1.17
C TRP A 208 14.29 -8.90 -0.53
N GLU A 209 13.07 -9.35 -0.24
CA GLU A 209 12.83 -10.67 0.31
C GLU A 209 11.47 -11.24 -0.10
N LEU A 210 11.37 -12.58 -0.02
CA LEU A 210 10.11 -13.31 -0.07
C LEU A 210 9.76 -13.75 1.35
N SER A 211 8.60 -13.35 1.84
CA SER A 211 8.08 -13.77 3.13
C SER A 211 6.60 -14.09 3.04
N SER A 212 6.21 -15.24 3.58
CA SER A 212 4.81 -15.66 3.73
C SER A 212 4.00 -15.55 2.43
N GLY A 213 4.64 -15.83 1.27
CA GLY A 213 4.01 -15.74 -0.05
C GLY A 213 3.80 -14.32 -0.59
N ASN A 214 4.53 -13.35 -0.04
CA ASN A 214 4.56 -11.98 -0.55
C ASN A 214 5.99 -11.61 -0.94
N CYS A 215 6.10 -10.73 -1.95
CA CYS A 215 7.30 -9.97 -2.22
C CYS A 215 7.35 -8.76 -1.29
N TYR A 216 8.50 -8.48 -0.71
CA TYR A 216 8.79 -7.28 0.07
C TYR A 216 10.05 -6.62 -0.46
N ALA A 217 10.05 -5.31 -0.53
CA ALA A 217 11.24 -4.53 -0.87
C ALA A 217 11.31 -3.27 -0.01
N THR A 218 12.46 -3.02 0.61
CA THR A 218 12.79 -1.71 1.14
C THR A 218 13.38 -0.87 0.00
N VAL A 219 12.75 0.25 -0.29
CA VAL A 219 13.12 1.13 -1.40
C VAL A 219 13.46 2.54 -0.91
N ALA A 220 14.20 3.28 -1.74
CA ALA A 220 14.51 4.70 -1.57
C ALA A 220 14.24 5.46 -2.87
N GLY A 221 14.07 6.77 -2.81
CA GLY A 221 14.13 7.60 -3.99
C GLY A 221 15.52 7.55 -4.62
N SER A 222 15.60 7.61 -5.96
CA SER A 222 16.90 7.67 -6.65
C SER A 222 17.61 8.97 -6.29
N SER A 223 18.88 8.85 -5.88
CA SER A 223 19.77 10.02 -5.73
C SER A 223 20.22 10.44 -7.13
N GLU A 224 19.77 11.59 -7.65
CA GLU A 224 20.44 12.22 -8.78
C GLU A 224 21.86 12.64 -8.43
#